data_d12fb4e734bdcdf21bdfa3f52feb9a8f
#
_entry.id   d12fb4e734bdcdf21bdfa3f52feb9a8f
#
_cell.length_a   1.000
_cell.length_b   1.000
_cell.length_c   1.000
_cell.angle_alpha   90.00
_cell.angle_beta   90.00
_cell.angle_gamma   90.00
#
_symmetry.space_group_name_H-M   'P 1'
#
loop_
_entity.id
_entity.type
_entity.pdbx_description
1 polymer ?
#
loop_
_entity_poly.entity_id
_entity_poly.type
_entity_poly.pdbx_seq_one_letter_code
_entity_poly.pdbx_strand_id
1 'polypeptide(L)'
;MKPLALATIGIAITSLAAAFPAEAHDLYVGTTDPVTKGVCCTTSEHAGYGDCDKLDLEPGVLTGEVGGYRLRMTVEQARRINPLRQTPVDTFIPDARVQPSMDGNYHVCIPATYTPGRGDFFCFFQPGGA
;
A
#
# COMPACT_ATOMS: atom_id res chain seq x y z
N MET A 1 30.40 61.55 20.40
CA MET A 1 30.18 60.12 20.64
C MET A 1 28.91 59.70 19.95
N LYS A 2 28.98 58.92 18.88
CA LYS A 2 27.79 58.37 18.21
C LYS A 2 27.50 56.96 18.77
N PRO A 3 26.28 56.63 19.13
CA PRO A 3 25.95 55.26 19.55
C PRO A 3 25.87 54.34 18.32
N LEU A 4 26.60 53.24 18.37
CA LEU A 4 26.46 52.14 17.41
C LEU A 4 25.14 51.43 17.69
N ALA A 5 24.24 51.40 16.74
CA ALA A 5 23.07 50.58 16.76
C ALA A 5 23.46 49.13 16.35
N LEU A 6 23.42 48.20 17.25
CA LEU A 6 23.49 46.75 16.94
C LEU A 6 22.16 46.32 16.28
N ALA A 7 22.25 46.03 15.00
CA ALA A 7 21.14 45.34 14.30
C ALA A 7 21.20 43.86 14.60
N THR A 8 20.28 43.35 15.38
CA THR A 8 20.04 41.92 15.61
C THR A 8 19.36 41.35 14.38
N ILE A 9 20.08 40.58 13.58
CA ILE A 9 19.52 39.80 12.47
C ILE A 9 18.89 38.55 13.09
N GLY A 10 17.58 38.54 13.19
CA GLY A 10 16.81 37.35 13.56
C GLY A 10 16.77 36.39 12.35
N ILE A 11 17.45 35.27 12.47
CA ILE A 11 17.36 34.18 11.52
C ILE A 11 16.07 33.41 11.84
N ALA A 12 15.04 33.61 11.03
CA ALA A 12 13.83 32.79 11.07
C ALA A 12 14.14 31.42 10.44
N ILE A 13 14.32 30.41 11.26
CA ILE A 13 14.43 29.01 10.79
C ILE A 13 13.01 28.52 10.49
N THR A 14 12.61 28.62 9.23
CA THR A 14 11.39 27.96 8.75
C THR A 14 11.67 26.45 8.67
N SER A 15 11.20 25.70 9.67
CA SER A 15 11.20 24.25 9.60
C SER A 15 10.20 23.81 8.52
N LEU A 16 10.71 23.44 7.34
CA LEU A 16 9.92 22.70 6.36
C LEU A 16 9.70 21.30 6.93
N ALA A 17 8.54 21.06 7.53
CA ALA A 17 8.09 19.72 7.83
C ALA A 17 7.83 19.04 6.48
N ALA A 18 8.76 18.19 6.03
CA ALA A 18 8.52 17.32 4.89
C ALA A 18 7.44 16.31 5.30
N ALA A 19 6.21 16.50 4.77
CA ALA A 19 5.17 15.49 4.89
C ALA A 19 5.56 14.31 4.00
N PHE A 20 6.08 13.23 4.59
CA PHE A 20 6.25 11.98 3.88
C PHE A 20 4.86 11.42 3.56
N PRO A 21 4.59 11.01 2.30
CA PRO A 21 3.34 10.30 2.01
C PRO A 21 3.30 9.03 2.87
N ALA A 22 2.18 8.80 3.55
CA ALA A 22 1.97 7.57 4.28
C ALA A 22 2.10 6.39 3.31
N GLU A 23 2.96 5.44 3.62
CA GLU A 23 3.10 4.23 2.82
C GLU A 23 1.80 3.41 2.92
N ALA A 24 1.46 2.68 1.85
CA ALA A 24 0.17 2.00 1.77
C ALA A 24 -0.04 0.97 2.90
N HIS A 25 1.01 0.34 3.39
CA HIS A 25 0.90 -0.57 4.53
C HIS A 25 0.45 0.14 5.81
N ASP A 26 0.83 1.40 6.02
CA ASP A 26 0.40 2.18 7.18
C ASP A 26 -1.09 2.53 7.12
N LEU A 27 -1.62 2.74 5.90
CA LEU A 27 -3.03 3.06 5.70
C LEU A 27 -3.96 1.91 6.10
N TYR A 28 -3.51 0.69 5.93
CA TYR A 28 -4.35 -0.51 6.08
C TYR A 28 -3.96 -1.39 7.28
N VAL A 29 -3.09 -0.89 8.15
CA VAL A 29 -2.80 -1.56 9.43
C VAL A 29 -4.08 -1.69 10.25
N GLY A 30 -4.35 -2.89 10.73
CA GLY A 30 -5.54 -3.21 11.51
C GLY A 30 -6.82 -3.44 10.71
N THR A 31 -6.78 -3.27 9.37
CA THR A 31 -7.91 -3.67 8.53
C THR A 31 -7.93 -5.17 8.30
N THR A 32 -9.11 -5.71 8.01
CA THR A 32 -9.31 -7.13 7.74
C THR A 32 -10.06 -7.35 6.43
N ASP A 33 -9.82 -8.48 5.80
CA ASP A 33 -10.60 -8.92 4.64
C ASP A 33 -12.06 -9.18 5.06
N PRO A 34 -13.06 -8.69 4.32
CA PRO A 34 -14.47 -8.81 4.71
C PRO A 34 -14.99 -10.24 4.71
N VAL A 35 -14.38 -11.14 3.95
CA VAL A 35 -14.79 -12.54 3.83
C VAL A 35 -13.95 -13.46 4.72
N THR A 36 -12.63 -13.40 4.57
CA THR A 36 -11.74 -14.32 5.31
C THR A 36 -11.51 -13.88 6.76
N LYS A 37 -11.78 -12.61 7.08
CA LYS A 37 -11.47 -11.97 8.36
C LYS A 37 -9.97 -11.93 8.70
N GLY A 38 -9.13 -12.30 7.75
CA GLY A 38 -7.68 -12.22 7.90
C GLY A 38 -7.19 -10.77 7.90
N VAL A 39 -6.13 -10.51 8.66
CA VAL A 39 -5.50 -9.18 8.72
C VAL A 39 -4.87 -8.84 7.39
N CYS A 40 -5.13 -7.62 6.88
CA CYS A 40 -4.61 -7.14 5.61
C CYS A 40 -3.11 -6.86 5.67
N CYS A 41 -2.73 -6.05 6.64
CA CYS A 41 -1.36 -5.59 6.81
C CYS A 41 -0.89 -5.95 8.21
N THR A 42 0.24 -6.63 8.31
CA THR A 42 0.90 -6.84 9.59
C THR A 42 1.76 -5.63 9.92
N THR A 43 1.75 -5.20 11.19
CA THR A 43 2.64 -4.14 11.65
C THR A 43 4.09 -4.56 11.46
N SER A 44 4.89 -3.63 11.00
CA SER A 44 6.27 -3.78 10.54
C SER A 44 7.31 -4.14 11.62
N GLU A 45 6.93 -4.69 12.73
CA GLU A 45 7.90 -5.22 13.71
C GLU A 45 8.76 -6.35 13.14
N HIS A 46 8.35 -6.92 12.02
CA HIS A 46 9.05 -7.95 11.29
C HIS A 46 9.78 -7.38 10.07
N ALA A 47 10.85 -6.61 10.33
CA ALA A 47 11.90 -6.31 9.36
C ALA A 47 11.63 -5.24 8.28
N GLY A 48 10.82 -4.22 8.55
CA GLY A 48 10.87 -2.97 7.78
C GLY A 48 10.34 -3.01 6.34
N TYR A 49 9.61 -4.02 5.93
CA TYR A 49 8.90 -4.06 4.66
C TYR A 49 7.44 -4.46 4.90
N GLY A 50 6.57 -3.69 4.27
CA GLY A 50 5.15 -4.01 4.23
C GLY A 50 4.84 -5.09 3.20
N ASP A 51 3.67 -5.69 3.36
CA ASP A 51 3.07 -6.63 2.43
C ASP A 51 1.93 -6.02 1.61
N CYS A 52 1.69 -4.71 1.79
CA CYS A 52 0.68 -3.91 1.09
C CYS A 52 1.31 -2.71 0.41
N ASP A 53 0.90 -2.42 -0.81
CA ASP A 53 1.28 -1.18 -1.49
C ASP A 53 0.27 -0.82 -2.58
N LYS A 54 0.44 0.37 -3.13
CA LYS A 54 -0.28 0.84 -4.30
C LYS A 54 0.01 -0.08 -5.49
N LEU A 55 -1.04 -0.44 -6.19
CA LEU A 55 -0.95 -1.25 -7.38
C LEU A 55 -0.65 -0.36 -8.61
N ASP A 56 0.45 -0.62 -9.29
CA ASP A 56 0.74 -0.01 -10.58
C ASP A 56 -0.09 -0.71 -11.66
N LEU A 57 -0.95 0.05 -12.33
CA LEU A 57 -1.85 -0.47 -13.35
C LEU A 57 -1.15 -0.54 -14.72
N GLU A 58 -0.07 -1.30 -14.82
CA GLU A 58 0.50 -1.67 -16.11
C GLU A 58 -0.49 -2.56 -16.90
N PRO A 59 -0.47 -2.53 -18.25
CA PRO A 59 -1.39 -3.34 -19.05
C PRO A 59 -1.38 -4.82 -18.62
N GLY A 60 -2.57 -5.37 -18.37
CA GLY A 60 -2.74 -6.79 -18.01
C GLY A 60 -2.54 -7.11 -16.52
N VAL A 61 -2.12 -6.17 -15.69
CA VAL A 61 -1.97 -6.40 -14.25
C VAL A 61 -3.33 -6.59 -13.58
N LEU A 62 -4.28 -5.74 -13.85
CA LEU A 62 -5.64 -5.84 -13.32
C LEU A 62 -6.65 -5.84 -14.45
N THR A 63 -7.47 -6.88 -14.53
CA THR A 63 -8.51 -7.02 -15.54
C THR A 63 -9.85 -7.30 -14.89
N GLY A 64 -10.88 -6.55 -15.27
CA GLY A 64 -12.26 -6.84 -14.84
C GLY A 64 -12.74 -8.17 -15.43
N GLU A 65 -13.32 -9.00 -14.60
CA GLU A 65 -13.99 -10.25 -14.96
C GLU A 65 -15.39 -10.29 -14.35
N VAL A 66 -16.21 -11.21 -14.82
CA VAL A 66 -17.54 -11.42 -14.22
C VAL A 66 -17.36 -11.80 -12.74
N GLY A 67 -17.92 -10.98 -11.85
CA GLY A 67 -17.89 -11.20 -10.41
C GLY A 67 -16.63 -10.74 -9.70
N GLY A 68 -15.74 -9.99 -10.37
CA GLY A 68 -14.55 -9.45 -9.71
C GLY A 68 -13.44 -9.00 -10.65
N TYR A 69 -12.22 -9.27 -10.23
CA TYR A 69 -11.00 -8.92 -10.97
C TYR A 69 -10.07 -10.12 -11.09
N ARG A 70 -9.30 -10.12 -12.17
CA ARG A 70 -8.12 -10.97 -12.32
C ARG A 70 -6.88 -10.11 -12.06
N LEU A 71 -6.07 -10.50 -11.10
CA LEU A 71 -4.79 -9.88 -10.79
C LEU A 71 -3.66 -10.75 -11.29
N ARG A 72 -2.82 -10.19 -12.18
CA ARG A 72 -1.64 -10.87 -12.71
C ARG A 72 -0.42 -9.97 -12.57
N MET A 73 0.58 -10.47 -11.88
CA MET A 73 1.85 -9.75 -11.72
C MET A 73 3.02 -10.71 -11.94
N THR A 74 4.04 -10.23 -12.63
CA THR A 74 5.34 -10.88 -12.65
C THR A 74 5.95 -10.85 -11.24
N VAL A 75 6.98 -11.65 -11.00
CA VAL A 75 7.70 -11.59 -9.72
C VAL A 75 8.23 -10.18 -9.43
N GLU A 76 8.74 -9.49 -10.46
CA GLU A 76 9.26 -8.12 -10.30
C GLU A 76 8.18 -7.12 -9.93
N GLN A 77 7.01 -7.19 -10.56
CA GLN A 77 5.87 -6.35 -10.20
C GLN A 77 5.38 -6.64 -8.77
N ALA A 78 5.28 -7.90 -8.42
CA ALA A 78 4.86 -8.32 -7.08
C ALA A 78 5.85 -7.90 -5.98
N ARG A 79 7.15 -7.86 -6.28
CA ARG A 79 8.18 -7.38 -5.35
C ARG A 79 8.12 -5.90 -5.03
N ARG A 80 7.48 -5.10 -5.87
CA ARG A 80 7.19 -3.69 -5.54
C ARG A 80 6.19 -3.56 -4.39
N ILE A 81 5.34 -4.58 -4.21
CA ILE A 81 4.36 -4.63 -3.13
C ILE A 81 4.91 -5.36 -1.92
N ASN A 82 5.43 -6.56 -2.12
CA ASN A 82 6.11 -7.33 -1.08
C ASN A 82 7.50 -7.74 -1.57
N PRO A 83 8.58 -7.08 -1.07
CA PRO A 83 9.95 -7.34 -1.51
C PRO A 83 10.42 -8.80 -1.35
N LEU A 84 9.75 -9.57 -0.49
CA LEU A 84 10.06 -10.99 -0.27
C LEU A 84 9.35 -11.93 -1.25
N ARG A 85 8.51 -11.41 -2.15
CA ARG A 85 7.78 -12.25 -3.08
C ARG A 85 8.73 -13.04 -3.97
N GLN A 86 8.48 -14.35 -4.07
CA GLN A 86 9.33 -15.30 -4.80
C GLN A 86 8.68 -15.85 -6.07
N THR A 87 7.35 -15.74 -6.18
CA THR A 87 6.57 -16.29 -7.30
C THR A 87 5.70 -15.21 -7.93
N PRO A 88 5.32 -15.35 -9.22
CA PRO A 88 4.33 -14.45 -9.81
C PRO A 88 2.99 -14.58 -9.11
N VAL A 89 2.12 -13.60 -9.33
CA VAL A 89 0.74 -13.62 -8.85
C VAL A 89 -0.18 -13.83 -10.04
N ASP A 90 -1.10 -14.78 -9.94
CA ASP A 90 -2.23 -14.95 -10.84
C ASP A 90 -3.42 -15.43 -10.00
N THR A 91 -4.32 -14.50 -9.68
CA THR A 91 -5.43 -14.80 -8.77
C THR A 91 -6.69 -14.05 -9.17
N PHE A 92 -7.83 -14.65 -8.87
CA PHE A 92 -9.14 -13.99 -8.98
C PHE A 92 -9.50 -13.35 -7.64
N ILE A 93 -9.95 -12.11 -7.73
CA ILE A 93 -10.41 -11.33 -6.58
C ILE A 93 -11.92 -11.16 -6.70
N PRO A 94 -12.73 -11.90 -5.92
CA PRO A 94 -14.18 -11.78 -5.99
C PRO A 94 -14.67 -10.44 -5.44
N ASP A 95 -15.76 -9.91 -6.00
CA ASP A 95 -16.35 -8.63 -5.58
C ASP A 95 -16.61 -8.55 -4.06
N ALA A 96 -16.96 -9.66 -3.44
CA ALA A 96 -17.20 -9.72 -1.99
C ALA A 96 -15.96 -9.38 -1.15
N ARG A 97 -14.76 -9.47 -1.72
CA ARG A 97 -13.48 -9.16 -1.05
C ARG A 97 -12.92 -7.78 -1.41
N VAL A 98 -13.56 -7.07 -2.33
CA VAL A 98 -13.15 -5.73 -2.73
C VAL A 98 -13.59 -4.72 -1.66
N GLN A 99 -12.65 -3.88 -1.24
CA GLN A 99 -12.87 -2.85 -0.22
C GLN A 99 -12.63 -1.46 -0.80
N PRO A 100 -13.21 -0.39 -0.20
CA PRO A 100 -12.92 0.96 -0.62
C PRO A 100 -11.48 1.36 -0.26
N SER A 101 -10.81 2.02 -1.19
CA SER A 101 -9.51 2.63 -0.97
C SER A 101 -9.61 3.93 -0.19
N MET A 102 -8.63 4.20 0.67
CA MET A 102 -8.57 5.42 1.48
C MET A 102 -7.98 6.62 0.73
N ASP A 103 -7.25 6.41 -0.36
CA ASP A 103 -6.49 7.46 -1.06
C ASP A 103 -6.80 7.59 -2.55
N GLY A 104 -7.82 6.90 -3.04
CA GLY A 104 -8.21 6.94 -4.45
C GLY A 104 -7.35 6.12 -5.41
N ASN A 105 -6.45 5.28 -4.91
CA ASN A 105 -5.66 4.34 -5.70
C ASN A 105 -6.11 2.90 -5.45
N TYR A 106 -5.76 2.00 -6.38
CA TYR A 106 -5.82 0.57 -6.09
C TYR A 106 -4.67 0.18 -5.16
N HIS A 107 -4.96 -0.67 -4.18
CA HIS A 107 -3.97 -1.26 -3.30
C HIS A 107 -4.19 -2.75 -3.17
N VAL A 108 -3.14 -3.48 -2.98
CA VAL A 108 -3.20 -4.92 -2.72
C VAL A 108 -2.19 -5.31 -1.65
N CYS A 109 -2.59 -6.26 -0.82
CA CYS A 109 -1.72 -6.89 0.17
C CYS A 109 -1.49 -8.34 -0.27
N ILE A 110 -0.22 -8.72 -0.42
CA ILE A 110 0.15 -10.05 -0.90
C ILE A 110 1.17 -10.73 0.03
N PRO A 111 1.09 -12.06 0.20
CA PRO A 111 2.10 -12.81 0.94
C PRO A 111 3.41 -12.92 0.14
N ALA A 112 4.49 -13.27 0.83
CA ALA A 112 5.77 -13.59 0.19
C ALA A 112 5.68 -14.80 -0.76
N THR A 113 4.82 -15.74 -0.41
CA THR A 113 4.49 -16.94 -1.21
C THR A 113 3.02 -17.24 -1.10
N TYR A 114 2.49 -18.05 -2.02
CA TYR A 114 1.15 -18.58 -1.88
C TYR A 114 0.96 -19.25 -0.50
N THR A 115 -0.11 -18.88 0.18
CA THR A 115 -0.43 -19.42 1.50
C THR A 115 -1.71 -20.26 1.41
N PRO A 116 -1.67 -21.56 1.72
CA PRO A 116 -2.88 -22.38 1.77
C PRO A 116 -3.93 -21.78 2.69
N GLY A 117 -5.17 -21.69 2.21
CA GLY A 117 -6.30 -21.07 2.93
C GLY A 117 -6.41 -19.55 2.82
N ARG A 118 -5.34 -18.83 2.48
CA ARG A 118 -5.36 -17.38 2.25
C ARG A 118 -5.11 -16.99 0.79
N GLY A 119 -4.51 -17.87 0.00
CA GLY A 119 -4.26 -17.65 -1.42
C GLY A 119 -3.08 -16.73 -1.72
N ASP A 120 -3.15 -16.05 -2.87
CA ASP A 120 -2.10 -15.18 -3.39
C ASP A 120 -2.28 -13.70 -3.00
N PHE A 121 -3.36 -13.34 -2.34
CA PHE A 121 -3.57 -12.00 -1.81
C PHE A 121 -4.30 -12.05 -0.47
N PHE A 122 -4.02 -11.06 0.38
CA PHE A 122 -4.69 -10.92 1.67
C PHE A 122 -5.88 -9.97 1.59
N CYS A 123 -5.71 -8.82 0.98
CA CYS A 123 -6.73 -7.79 0.83
C CYS A 123 -6.56 -7.04 -0.47
N PHE A 124 -7.66 -6.48 -0.96
CA PHE A 124 -7.68 -5.66 -2.16
C PHE A 124 -8.59 -4.44 -1.97
N PHE A 125 -8.12 -3.29 -2.40
CA PHE A 125 -8.80 -2.02 -2.27
C PHE A 125 -8.91 -1.32 -3.61
N GLN A 126 -10.09 -0.81 -3.93
CA GLN A 126 -10.34 -0.07 -5.16
C GLN A 126 -10.71 1.39 -4.88
N PRO A 127 -10.34 2.34 -5.75
CA PRO A 127 -10.76 3.73 -5.63
C PRO A 127 -12.26 3.87 -5.85
N GLY A 128 -12.85 4.94 -5.30
CA GLY A 128 -14.23 5.29 -5.53
C GLY A 128 -15.25 4.52 -4.71
N GLY A 129 -14.85 3.63 -3.86
CA GLY A 129 -15.60 2.85 -2.87
C GLY A 129 -17.08 2.70 -3.18
N ALA A 130 -17.52 1.69 -3.74
CA ALA A 130 -18.92 1.32 -3.95
C ALA A 130 -20.07 1.89 -4.04
#